data_a1864adbc83423f9c164c4d80d62a882
#
_entry.id   a1864adbc83423f9c164c4d80d62a882
#
_cell.length_a   1.000
_cell.length_b   1.000
_cell.length_c   1.000
_cell.angle_alpha   90.00
_cell.angle_beta   90.00
_cell.angle_gamma   90.00
#
_symmetry.space_group_name_H-M   'P 1'
#
loop_
_entity.id
_entity.type
_entity.pdbx_description
1 polymer ?
#
loop_
_entity_poly.entity_id
_entity_poly.type
_entity_poly.pdbx_seq_one_letter_code
_entity_poly.pdbx_strand_id
1 'polypeptide(L)'
;MNQIAEESLLFDFYGSLLTEKKQRVMRLYHEENMSLSEIAEDCGITRAAVYDSLKKAESQLRDYEEKLGMLASYFERLETLKEVRSDLQKLKDKLPERFLDREKGAADLISDMDARLLKLSEEA
;
A
#
# COMPACT_ATOMS: atom_id res chain seq x y z
N MET A 1 3.86 9.04 -7.29
CA MET A 1 2.81 8.03 -7.56
C MET A 1 1.74 8.64 -8.47
N ASN A 2 1.26 7.93 -9.46
CA ASN A 2 0.22 8.46 -10.31
C ASN A 2 -1.15 8.41 -9.62
N GLN A 3 -2.10 9.17 -10.14
CA GLN A 3 -3.44 9.31 -9.54
C GLN A 3 -4.19 7.98 -9.44
N ILE A 4 -4.09 7.13 -10.46
CA ILE A 4 -4.77 5.83 -10.49
C ILE A 4 -4.22 4.91 -9.41
N ALA A 5 -2.91 4.86 -9.24
CA ALA A 5 -2.26 4.06 -8.20
C ALA A 5 -2.63 4.55 -6.80
N GLU A 6 -2.69 5.86 -6.61
CA GLU A 6 -3.10 6.46 -5.33
C GLU A 6 -4.55 6.12 -4.99
N GLU A 7 -5.46 6.24 -5.95
CA GLU A 7 -6.87 5.88 -5.76
C GLU A 7 -7.06 4.41 -5.43
N SER A 8 -6.27 3.53 -6.07
CA SER A 8 -6.29 2.10 -5.77
C SER A 8 -5.86 1.81 -4.34
N LEU A 9 -4.80 2.49 -3.86
CA LEU A 9 -4.34 2.36 -2.47
C LEU A 9 -5.35 2.92 -1.47
N LEU A 10 -5.98 4.05 -1.77
CA LEU A 10 -7.05 4.60 -0.93
C LEU A 10 -8.19 3.61 -0.80
N PHE A 11 -8.55 2.94 -1.89
CA PHE A 11 -9.57 1.90 -1.87
C PHE A 11 -9.14 0.71 -1.01
N ASP A 12 -7.89 0.28 -1.09
CA ASP A 12 -7.37 -0.81 -0.26
C ASP A 12 -7.47 -0.46 1.23
N PHE A 13 -7.15 0.77 1.61
CA PHE A 13 -7.18 1.19 3.02
C PHE A 13 -8.59 1.46 3.54
N TYR A 14 -9.41 2.12 2.76
CA TYR A 14 -10.70 2.65 3.22
C TYR A 14 -11.93 2.08 2.52
N GLY A 15 -11.74 1.22 1.53
CA GLY A 15 -12.83 0.72 0.71
C GLY A 15 -13.98 0.08 1.51
N SER A 16 -13.65 -0.61 2.61
CA SER A 16 -14.66 -1.24 3.45
C SER A 16 -15.60 -0.25 4.14
N LEU A 17 -15.24 1.03 4.17
CA LEU A 17 -16.09 2.10 4.73
C LEU A 17 -17.10 2.64 3.73
N LEU A 18 -16.97 2.27 2.46
CA LEU A 18 -17.91 2.65 1.41
C LEU A 18 -19.16 1.75 1.45
N THR A 19 -20.26 2.22 0.88
CA THR A 19 -21.45 1.38 0.67
C THR A 19 -21.10 0.19 -0.23
N GLU A 20 -21.86 -0.90 -0.13
CA GLU A 20 -21.63 -2.09 -0.97
C GLU A 20 -21.68 -1.76 -2.47
N LYS A 21 -22.60 -0.91 -2.87
CA LYS A 21 -22.72 -0.45 -4.26
C LYS A 21 -21.45 0.25 -4.74
N LYS A 22 -20.93 1.19 -3.95
CA LYS A 22 -19.71 1.91 -4.27
C LYS A 22 -18.49 1.01 -4.26
N GLN A 23 -18.41 0.08 -3.30
CA GLN A 23 -17.35 -0.93 -3.25
C GLN A 23 -17.33 -1.77 -4.52
N ARG A 24 -18.49 -2.22 -4.98
CA ARG A 24 -18.60 -3.04 -6.18
C ARG A 24 -18.13 -2.27 -7.42
N VAL A 25 -18.57 -1.05 -7.60
CA VAL A 25 -18.19 -0.20 -8.74
C VAL A 25 -16.69 0.07 -8.72
N MET A 26 -16.12 0.41 -7.56
CA MET A 26 -14.68 0.64 -7.40
C MET A 26 -13.88 -0.62 -7.70
N ARG A 27 -14.34 -1.78 -7.24
CA ARG A 27 -13.66 -3.06 -7.47
C ARG A 27 -13.64 -3.41 -8.95
N LEU A 28 -14.78 -3.29 -9.62
CA LEU A 28 -14.88 -3.59 -11.06
C LEU A 28 -13.98 -2.67 -11.88
N TYR A 29 -13.89 -1.42 -11.49
CA TYR A 29 -13.05 -0.44 -12.19
C TYR A 29 -11.55 -0.64 -11.93
N HIS A 30 -11.15 -0.74 -10.66
CA HIS A 30 -9.72 -0.80 -10.28
C HIS A 30 -9.12 -2.20 -10.31
N GLU A 31 -9.85 -3.22 -9.92
CA GLU A 31 -9.33 -4.59 -9.87
C GLU A 31 -9.60 -5.38 -11.15
N GLU A 32 -10.80 -5.22 -11.73
CA GLU A 32 -11.20 -5.96 -12.93
C GLU A 32 -10.94 -5.20 -14.23
N ASN A 33 -10.47 -3.97 -14.14
CA ASN A 33 -10.16 -3.10 -15.30
C ASN A 33 -11.32 -2.95 -16.29
N MET A 34 -12.54 -2.91 -15.78
CA MET A 34 -13.72 -2.77 -16.62
C MET A 34 -13.94 -1.32 -17.02
N SER A 35 -14.45 -1.09 -18.23
CA SER A 35 -14.85 0.23 -18.70
C SER A 35 -16.15 0.67 -17.99
N LEU A 36 -16.45 1.96 -18.02
CA LEU A 36 -17.69 2.49 -17.45
C LEU A 36 -18.92 1.82 -18.06
N SER A 37 -18.90 1.58 -19.37
CA SER A 37 -20.00 0.93 -20.08
C SER A 37 -20.17 -0.52 -19.66
N GLU A 38 -19.06 -1.25 -19.48
CA GLU A 38 -19.09 -2.64 -19.01
C GLU A 38 -19.62 -2.74 -17.57
N ILE A 39 -19.21 -1.82 -16.71
CA ILE A 39 -19.70 -1.76 -15.33
C ILE A 39 -21.20 -1.44 -15.31
N ALA A 40 -21.62 -0.49 -16.14
CA ALA A 40 -23.04 -0.11 -16.26
C ALA A 40 -23.91 -1.31 -16.65
N GLU A 41 -23.45 -2.08 -17.61
CA GLU A 41 -24.14 -3.31 -18.06
C GLU A 41 -24.18 -4.36 -16.94
N ASP A 42 -23.05 -4.60 -16.29
CA ASP A 42 -22.93 -5.59 -15.21
C ASP A 42 -23.80 -5.24 -14.00
N CYS A 43 -23.87 -3.96 -13.64
CA CYS A 43 -24.62 -3.49 -12.48
C CYS A 43 -26.08 -3.12 -12.79
N GLY A 44 -26.48 -3.13 -14.06
CA GLY A 44 -27.84 -2.76 -14.45
C GLY A 44 -28.18 -1.30 -14.22
N ILE A 45 -27.21 -0.40 -14.38
CA ILE A 45 -27.37 1.06 -14.21
C ILE A 45 -26.81 1.78 -15.44
N THR A 46 -27.02 3.08 -15.52
CA THR A 46 -26.51 3.87 -16.64
C THR A 46 -25.01 4.14 -16.50
N ARG A 47 -24.34 4.40 -17.63
CA ARG A 47 -22.95 4.80 -17.65
C ARG A 47 -22.72 6.08 -16.80
N ALA A 48 -23.62 7.03 -16.90
CA ALA A 48 -23.57 8.27 -16.11
C ALA A 48 -23.67 7.98 -14.60
N ALA A 49 -24.51 7.00 -14.20
CA ALA A 49 -24.62 6.59 -12.80
C ALA A 49 -23.34 5.92 -12.30
N VAL A 50 -22.67 5.14 -13.13
CA VAL A 50 -21.36 4.55 -12.80
C VAL A 50 -20.33 5.65 -12.56
N TYR A 51 -20.24 6.60 -13.48
CA TYR A 51 -19.31 7.73 -13.36
C TYR A 51 -19.54 8.50 -12.06
N ASP A 52 -20.80 8.83 -11.77
CA ASP A 52 -21.18 9.55 -10.55
C ASP A 52 -20.79 8.76 -9.30
N SER A 53 -21.09 7.47 -9.29
CA SER A 53 -20.75 6.58 -8.18
C SER A 53 -19.25 6.51 -7.94
N LEU A 54 -18.44 6.41 -9.01
CA LEU A 54 -16.98 6.42 -8.92
C LEU A 54 -16.46 7.74 -8.33
N LYS A 55 -16.98 8.87 -8.84
CA LYS A 55 -16.53 10.19 -8.38
C LYS A 55 -16.87 10.42 -6.90
N LYS A 56 -18.05 10.00 -6.48
CA LYS A 56 -18.45 10.10 -5.07
C LYS A 56 -17.63 9.18 -4.18
N ALA A 57 -17.37 7.96 -4.64
CA ALA A 57 -16.52 7.01 -3.90
C ALA A 57 -15.10 7.56 -3.74
N GLU A 58 -14.50 8.04 -4.82
CA GLU A 58 -13.14 8.63 -4.79
C GLU A 58 -13.06 9.81 -3.83
N SER A 59 -14.08 10.68 -3.86
CA SER A 59 -14.15 11.83 -2.94
C SER A 59 -14.25 11.39 -1.48
N GLN A 60 -15.06 10.38 -1.18
CA GLN A 60 -15.16 9.83 0.17
C GLN A 60 -13.85 9.22 0.65
N LEU A 61 -13.14 8.51 -0.21
CA LEU A 61 -11.85 7.92 0.14
C LEU A 61 -10.82 9.01 0.48
N ARG A 62 -10.79 10.10 -0.27
CA ARG A 62 -9.91 11.23 0.01
C ARG A 62 -10.27 11.92 1.33
N ASP A 63 -11.57 12.04 1.62
CA ASP A 63 -12.03 12.60 2.90
C ASP A 63 -11.58 11.75 4.07
N TYR A 64 -11.64 10.42 3.96
CA TYR A 64 -11.13 9.52 4.99
C TYR A 64 -9.64 9.70 5.19
N GLU A 65 -8.87 9.80 4.11
CA GLU A 65 -7.42 10.01 4.20
C GLU A 65 -7.10 11.37 4.85
N GLU A 66 -7.82 12.41 4.50
CA GLU A 66 -7.64 13.72 5.10
C GLU A 66 -7.83 13.69 6.62
N LYS A 67 -8.80 12.91 7.08
CA LYS A 67 -9.11 12.80 8.52
C LYS A 67 -8.23 11.80 9.26
N LEU A 68 -7.89 10.67 8.65
CA LEU A 68 -7.24 9.55 9.32
C LEU A 68 -5.75 9.44 9.01
N GLY A 69 -5.31 9.86 7.83
CA GLY A 69 -3.90 9.87 7.44
C GLY A 69 -3.22 8.51 7.42
N MET A 70 -3.97 7.42 7.24
CA MET A 70 -3.40 6.07 7.26
C MET A 70 -2.46 5.79 6.11
N LEU A 71 -2.77 6.31 4.92
CA LEU A 71 -1.93 6.12 3.74
C LEU A 71 -0.61 6.90 3.88
N ALA A 72 -0.68 8.14 4.35
CA ALA A 72 0.50 8.95 4.60
C ALA A 72 1.40 8.31 5.66
N SER A 73 0.83 7.80 6.76
CA SER A 73 1.57 7.07 7.80
C SER A 73 2.20 5.80 7.26
N TYR A 74 1.50 5.09 6.37
CA TYR A 74 2.00 3.89 5.73
C TYR A 74 3.27 4.17 4.93
N PHE A 75 3.25 5.20 4.08
CA PHE A 75 4.42 5.58 3.29
C PHE A 75 5.59 6.05 4.16
N GLU A 76 5.30 6.79 5.21
CA GLU A 76 6.31 7.24 6.16
C GLU A 76 6.99 6.05 6.85
N ARG A 77 6.22 5.05 7.28
CA ARG A 77 6.76 3.84 7.88
C ARG A 77 7.61 3.05 6.88
N LEU A 78 7.16 2.91 5.63
CA LEU A 78 7.94 2.23 4.60
C LEU A 78 9.29 2.91 4.36
N GLU A 79 9.30 4.23 4.31
CA GLU A 79 10.53 4.99 4.12
C GLU A 79 11.49 4.80 5.29
N THR A 80 10.97 4.86 6.51
CA THR A 80 11.79 4.63 7.72
C THR A 80 12.38 3.22 7.73
N LEU A 81 11.56 2.20 7.40
CA LEU A 81 12.04 0.81 7.33
C LEU A 81 13.14 0.66 6.29
N LYS A 82 12.99 1.30 5.14
CA LYS A 82 13.98 1.28 4.08
C LYS A 82 15.30 1.92 4.51
N GLU A 83 15.22 3.05 5.21
CA GLU A 83 16.39 3.75 5.75
C GLU A 83 17.13 2.88 6.79
N VAL A 84 16.39 2.25 7.71
CA VAL A 84 16.97 1.38 8.72
C VAL A 84 17.64 0.18 8.08
N ARG A 85 17.03 -0.44 7.07
CA ARG A 85 17.64 -1.55 6.35
C ARG A 85 18.93 -1.13 5.64
N SER A 86 18.92 0.07 5.06
CA SER A 86 20.12 0.65 4.42
C SER A 86 21.25 0.85 5.45
N ASP A 87 20.91 1.39 6.61
CA ASP A 87 21.86 1.61 7.68
C ASP A 87 22.44 0.29 8.20
N LEU A 88 21.61 -0.73 8.31
CA LEU A 88 22.04 -2.06 8.73
C LEU A 88 23.04 -2.66 7.74
N GLN A 89 22.80 -2.49 6.44
CA GLN A 89 23.72 -2.94 5.39
C GLN A 89 25.06 -2.18 5.46
N LYS A 90 25.00 -0.87 5.68
CA LYS A 90 26.21 -0.04 5.85
C LYS A 90 27.00 -0.47 7.06
N LEU A 91 26.35 -0.81 8.16
CA LEU A 91 27.00 -1.32 9.35
C LEU A 91 27.71 -2.63 9.05
N LYS A 92 27.04 -3.55 8.39
CA LYS A 92 27.59 -4.84 7.96
C LYS A 92 28.86 -4.65 7.11
N ASP A 93 28.80 -3.71 6.16
CA ASP A 93 29.92 -3.43 5.25
C ASP A 93 31.13 -2.80 5.97
N LYS A 94 30.89 -2.13 7.10
CA LYS A 94 31.96 -1.52 7.91
C LYS A 94 32.61 -2.48 8.88
N LEU A 95 31.98 -3.61 9.18
CA LEU A 95 32.55 -4.60 10.07
C LEU A 95 33.59 -5.45 9.34
N PRO A 96 34.77 -5.73 9.94
CA PRO A 96 35.72 -6.62 9.32
C PRO A 96 35.13 -8.02 9.15
N GLU A 97 35.43 -8.64 8.02
CA GLU A 97 34.93 -9.98 7.71
C GLU A 97 35.34 -10.99 8.82
N ARG A 98 36.59 -10.88 9.31
CA ARG A 98 37.07 -11.70 10.43
C ARG A 98 36.25 -11.55 11.71
N PHE A 99 35.65 -10.36 11.92
CA PHE A 99 34.79 -10.09 13.08
C PHE A 99 33.47 -10.83 12.94
N LEU A 100 32.88 -10.79 11.76
CA LEU A 100 31.61 -11.48 11.44
C LEU A 100 31.79 -13.00 11.56
N ASP A 101 32.96 -13.52 11.17
CA ASP A 101 33.27 -14.94 11.23
C ASP A 101 33.57 -15.42 12.66
N ARG A 102 34.26 -14.60 13.47
CA ARG A 102 34.67 -14.96 14.84
C ARG A 102 33.55 -14.79 15.86
N GLU A 103 32.81 -13.74 15.74
CA GLU A 103 31.64 -13.49 16.61
C GLU A 103 30.47 -14.27 16.09
N LYS A 104 30.39 -15.52 16.51
CA LYS A 104 29.35 -16.45 16.11
C LYS A 104 27.99 -15.87 16.49
N GLY A 105 27.22 -15.45 15.51
CA GLY A 105 25.94 -14.84 15.73
C GLY A 105 25.85 -13.38 15.29
N ALA A 106 26.96 -12.66 15.09
CA ALA A 106 26.89 -11.27 14.60
C ALA A 106 26.28 -11.19 13.20
N ALA A 107 26.77 -12.02 12.28
CA ALA A 107 26.23 -12.10 10.93
C ALA A 107 24.77 -12.60 10.94
N ASP A 108 24.48 -13.61 11.76
CA ASP A 108 23.14 -14.17 11.89
C ASP A 108 22.16 -13.15 12.47
N LEU A 109 22.59 -12.38 13.48
CA LEU A 109 21.78 -11.33 14.08
C LEU A 109 21.43 -10.23 13.06
N ILE A 110 22.41 -9.81 12.27
CA ILE A 110 22.21 -8.82 11.22
C ILE A 110 21.22 -9.35 10.19
N SER A 111 21.38 -10.60 9.76
CA SER A 111 20.47 -11.24 8.82
C SER A 111 19.05 -11.35 9.37
N ASP A 112 18.91 -11.69 10.65
CA ASP A 112 17.59 -11.78 11.30
C ASP A 112 16.92 -10.41 11.39
N MET A 113 17.67 -9.36 11.74
CA MET A 113 17.14 -8.00 11.79
C MET A 113 16.67 -7.55 10.41
N ASP A 114 17.45 -7.80 9.37
CA ASP A 114 17.08 -7.45 8.01
C ASP A 114 15.81 -8.18 7.55
N ALA A 115 15.72 -9.48 7.86
CA ALA A 115 14.55 -10.29 7.52
C ALA A 115 13.28 -9.77 8.21
N ARG A 116 13.38 -9.36 9.48
CA ARG A 116 12.25 -8.79 10.23
C ARG A 116 11.81 -7.44 9.65
N LEU A 117 12.76 -6.61 9.28
CA LEU A 117 12.47 -5.31 8.66
C LEU A 117 11.81 -5.49 7.30
N LEU A 118 12.30 -6.43 6.50
CA LEU A 118 11.72 -6.76 5.21
C LEU A 118 10.29 -7.24 5.36
N LYS A 119 10.03 -8.12 6.30
CA LYS A 119 8.69 -8.64 6.59
C LYS A 119 7.72 -7.51 6.98
N LEU A 120 8.15 -6.57 7.82
CA LEU A 120 7.34 -5.40 8.18
C LEU A 120 7.02 -4.53 6.96
N SER A 121 7.97 -4.41 6.03
CA SER A 121 7.76 -3.64 4.78
C SER A 121 6.71 -4.31 3.88
N GLU A 122 6.69 -5.64 3.84
CA GLU A 122 5.75 -6.40 3.03
C GLU A 122 4.34 -6.44 3.63
N GLU A 123 4.24 -6.46 4.96
CA GLU A 123 2.98 -6.50 5.69
C GLU A 123 2.34 -5.12 5.89
N ALA A 124 3.12 -4.08 5.68
CA ALA A 124 2.65 -2.71 5.86
C ALA A 124 1.66 -2.29 4.77
#